data_31d13611efdd35a0fb37561edf87750e
#
_entry.id   31d13611efdd35a0fb37561edf87750e
#
_cell.length_a   1.000
_cell.length_b   1.000
_cell.length_c   1.000
_cell.angle_alpha   90.00
_cell.angle_beta   90.00
_cell.angle_gamma   90.00
#
_symmetry.space_group_name_H-M   'P 1'
#
loop_
_entity.id
_entity.type
_entity.pdbx_description
1 polymer ?
#
loop_
_entity_poly.entity_id
_entity_poly.type
_entity_poly.pdbx_seq_one_letter_code
_entity_poly.pdbx_strand_id
1 'polypeptide(L)'
;MKKRILFIDRDGTILIEPPVDYQIDKLDKFAFVDGALTSLSKIRKYTDFEFVMASNQDGLGTKSFPENDFWPYQNIMVQALKSVGVEFDDVLIDPSFEEDNSPNRKPRTGMMQKYIDDPDYDLSQSLVVGDRPTDVMLAKNLGCKAIYLGKDPLADDLAPHCLLHAANWVEAERAIISYNNQITLSRHTAETKIDLTIYPGNPEIKHVDTGVKFLDHMLMQLPVHGCFGLNLTCKGDIEVDEHHTIEDVAIALGTAINTLWRERKLINRYAFTLPMDDCLAQVAIDLGGRPWLIMDAEWRREKIGDFPTEMIYHFFKSFADNAKCNLNIAAKGDNEHHKLEGIFKALAKCLKQAISYDFTLQTIPSSKGML
;
A
#
# COMPACT_ATOMS: atom_id res chain seq x y z
N MET A 1 -6.69 -16.94 -3.10
CA MET A 1 -6.27 -16.15 -1.91
C MET A 1 -7.45 -16.11 -0.96
N LYS A 2 -7.20 -16.07 0.34
CA LYS A 2 -8.26 -15.86 1.33
C LYS A 2 -8.81 -14.44 1.21
N LYS A 3 -10.07 -14.26 1.55
CA LYS A 3 -10.72 -12.94 1.57
C LYS A 3 -10.22 -12.10 2.73
N ARG A 4 -10.12 -10.79 2.53
CA ARG A 4 -9.69 -9.82 3.54
C ARG A 4 -10.80 -8.80 3.75
N ILE A 5 -10.94 -8.32 4.97
CA ILE A 5 -12.04 -7.42 5.35
C ILE A 5 -11.47 -6.07 5.78
N LEU A 6 -12.14 -5.01 5.35
CA LEU A 6 -12.03 -3.69 5.91
C LEU A 6 -13.26 -3.43 6.78
N PHE A 7 -13.10 -3.58 8.09
CA PHE A 7 -14.13 -3.18 9.05
C PHE A 7 -14.09 -1.67 9.21
N ILE A 8 -15.21 -1.02 9.00
CA ILE A 8 -15.31 0.45 8.98
C ILE A 8 -16.33 0.88 10.03
N ASP A 9 -15.89 1.69 10.98
CA ASP A 9 -16.80 2.33 11.90
C ASP A 9 -17.64 3.40 11.22
N ARG A 10 -18.78 3.76 11.80
CA ARG A 10 -19.74 4.71 11.24
C ARG A 10 -19.56 6.12 11.79
N ASP A 11 -19.82 6.29 13.07
CA ASP A 11 -19.89 7.60 13.72
C ASP A 11 -18.49 8.07 14.12
N GLY A 12 -18.15 9.33 13.80
CA GLY A 12 -16.79 9.84 13.92
C GLY A 12 -15.85 9.41 12.78
N THR A 13 -16.22 8.38 12.02
CA THR A 13 -15.39 7.79 10.95
C THR A 13 -15.96 8.09 9.55
N ILE A 14 -17.17 7.66 9.23
CA ILE A 14 -17.86 7.97 7.96
C ILE A 14 -18.67 9.25 8.11
N LEU A 15 -19.45 9.34 9.17
CA LEU A 15 -20.28 10.49 9.51
C LEU A 15 -19.68 11.24 10.70
N ILE A 16 -19.87 12.56 10.72
CA ILE A 16 -19.47 13.39 11.86
C ILE A 16 -20.39 13.04 13.02
N GLU A 17 -19.81 12.64 14.15
CA GLU A 17 -20.56 12.36 15.35
C GLU A 17 -20.99 13.65 16.05
N PRO A 18 -22.29 13.81 16.38
CA PRO A 18 -22.76 14.97 17.13
C PRO A 18 -22.15 15.01 18.54
N PRO A 19 -21.65 16.19 19.02
CA PRO A 19 -20.84 16.24 20.25
C PRO A 19 -21.63 16.17 21.56
N VAL A 20 -22.98 16.20 21.51
CA VAL A 20 -23.83 16.31 22.71
C VAL A 20 -24.52 14.98 23.06
N ASP A 21 -25.19 14.38 22.10
CA ASP A 21 -25.99 13.17 22.29
C ASP A 21 -25.49 11.98 21.49
N TYR A 22 -24.46 12.18 20.66
CA TYR A 22 -23.82 11.15 19.83
C TYR A 22 -24.77 10.44 18.86
N GLN A 23 -25.97 11.00 18.61
CA GLN A 23 -27.01 10.40 17.77
C GLN A 23 -27.26 11.24 16.51
N ILE A 24 -27.25 10.61 15.35
CA ILE A 24 -27.61 11.22 14.07
C ILE A 24 -29.09 10.89 13.83
N ASP A 25 -29.97 11.64 14.46
CA ASP A 25 -31.42 11.49 14.49
C ASP A 25 -32.16 12.54 13.64
N LYS A 26 -31.42 13.51 13.08
CA LYS A 26 -31.96 14.62 12.30
C LYS A 26 -31.05 15.00 11.14
N LEU A 27 -31.61 15.62 10.10
CA LEU A 27 -30.87 16.02 8.92
C LEU A 27 -29.80 17.09 9.20
N ASP A 28 -30.03 17.97 10.14
CA ASP A 28 -29.08 19.01 10.56
C ASP A 28 -27.83 18.44 11.29
N LYS A 29 -27.92 17.21 11.79
CA LYS A 29 -26.81 16.47 12.38
C LYS A 29 -26.09 15.55 11.37
N PHE A 30 -26.67 15.40 10.18
CA PHE A 30 -26.12 14.48 9.17
C PHE A 30 -25.07 15.18 8.33
N ALA A 31 -23.81 14.79 8.51
CA ALA A 31 -22.70 15.26 7.69
C ALA A 31 -21.64 14.17 7.56
N PHE A 32 -21.03 14.06 6.37
CA PHE A 32 -19.87 13.17 6.17
C PHE A 32 -18.61 13.79 6.77
N VAL A 33 -17.74 12.93 7.30
CA VAL A 33 -16.37 13.30 7.64
C VAL A 33 -15.65 13.72 6.36
N ASP A 34 -14.87 14.79 6.44
CA ASP A 34 -14.15 15.33 5.27
C ASP A 34 -13.27 14.26 4.61
N GLY A 35 -13.41 14.13 3.31
CA GLY A 35 -12.70 13.14 2.52
C GLY A 35 -13.24 11.69 2.57
N ALA A 36 -14.17 11.35 3.48
CA ALA A 36 -14.65 9.97 3.65
C ALA A 36 -15.21 9.36 2.35
N LEU A 37 -16.13 10.06 1.67
CA LEU A 37 -16.75 9.58 0.43
C LEU A 37 -15.71 9.32 -0.67
N THR A 38 -14.80 10.26 -0.88
CA THR A 38 -13.80 10.18 -1.95
C THR A 38 -12.75 9.11 -1.66
N SER A 39 -12.32 9.01 -0.41
CA SER A 39 -11.32 8.02 0.01
C SER A 39 -11.88 6.60 0.01
N LEU A 40 -13.10 6.39 0.52
CA LEU A 40 -13.75 5.07 0.47
C LEU A 40 -13.99 4.61 -0.97
N SER A 41 -14.37 5.53 -1.88
CA SER A 41 -14.51 5.22 -3.30
C SER A 41 -13.20 4.72 -3.93
N LYS A 42 -12.09 5.35 -3.60
CA LYS A 42 -10.78 4.93 -4.09
C LYS A 42 -10.33 3.61 -3.43
N ILE A 43 -10.51 3.46 -2.11
CA ILE A 43 -10.17 2.20 -1.42
C ILE A 43 -10.95 1.05 -2.04
N ARG A 44 -12.26 1.20 -2.26
CA ARG A 44 -13.10 0.16 -2.91
C ARG A 44 -12.60 -0.19 -4.31
N LYS A 45 -12.13 0.80 -5.06
CA LYS A 45 -11.64 0.61 -6.44
C LYS A 45 -10.26 -0.04 -6.51
N TYR A 46 -9.38 0.21 -5.54
CA TYR A 46 -7.94 -0.16 -5.60
C TYR A 46 -7.53 -1.25 -4.63
N THR A 47 -8.47 -1.81 -3.88
CA THR A 47 -8.25 -2.93 -2.99
C THR A 47 -9.24 -4.05 -3.28
N ASP A 48 -8.94 -5.24 -2.77
CA ASP A 48 -9.83 -6.41 -2.83
C ASP A 48 -10.52 -6.68 -1.49
N PHE A 49 -10.48 -5.72 -0.55
CA PHE A 49 -11.19 -5.85 0.71
C PHE A 49 -12.71 -5.97 0.51
N GLU A 50 -13.33 -6.91 1.22
CA GLU A 50 -14.76 -6.81 1.51
C GLU A 50 -14.98 -5.70 2.55
N PHE A 51 -15.96 -4.83 2.32
CA PHE A 51 -16.28 -3.71 3.21
C PHE A 51 -17.38 -4.11 4.17
N VAL A 52 -17.08 -4.10 5.46
CA VAL A 52 -18.04 -4.41 6.51
C VAL A 52 -18.17 -3.20 7.43
N MET A 53 -19.34 -2.59 7.48
CA MET A 53 -19.62 -1.56 8.47
C MET A 53 -19.83 -2.23 9.84
N ALA A 54 -19.18 -1.72 10.88
CA ALA A 54 -19.33 -2.23 12.25
C ALA A 54 -19.53 -1.07 13.22
N SER A 55 -20.73 -0.91 13.76
CA SER A 55 -21.12 0.25 14.57
C SER A 55 -21.82 -0.15 15.85
N ASN A 56 -21.48 0.51 16.96
CA ASN A 56 -22.28 0.51 18.18
C ASN A 56 -23.31 1.64 18.09
N GLN A 57 -24.59 1.35 18.30
CA GLN A 57 -25.69 2.32 18.25
C GLN A 57 -26.48 2.26 19.54
N ASP A 58 -25.99 2.96 20.55
CA ASP A 58 -26.50 2.89 21.92
C ASP A 58 -27.99 3.20 22.01
N GLY A 59 -28.76 2.22 22.49
CA GLY A 59 -30.19 2.34 22.69
C GLY A 59 -31.04 2.34 21.43
N LEU A 60 -30.50 1.97 20.27
CA LEU A 60 -31.28 1.80 19.03
C LEU A 60 -32.44 0.82 19.24
N GLY A 61 -33.65 1.24 18.84
CA GLY A 61 -34.90 0.50 19.05
C GLY A 61 -35.57 0.79 20.39
N THR A 62 -34.97 1.60 21.27
CA THR A 62 -35.58 2.06 22.52
C THR A 62 -36.24 3.45 22.37
N LYS A 63 -36.79 3.97 23.47
CA LYS A 63 -37.33 5.32 23.48
C LYS A 63 -36.26 6.41 23.37
N SER A 64 -35.03 6.12 23.77
CA SER A 64 -33.91 7.07 23.67
C SER A 64 -33.34 7.20 22.25
N PHE A 65 -33.50 6.17 21.42
CA PHE A 65 -33.10 6.20 20.00
C PHE A 65 -34.03 5.31 19.17
N PRO A 66 -35.23 5.80 18.78
CA PRO A 66 -36.19 5.07 17.98
C PRO A 66 -35.61 4.66 16.61
N GLU A 67 -35.98 3.50 16.09
CA GLU A 67 -35.58 3.04 14.76
C GLU A 67 -35.94 4.04 13.65
N ASN A 68 -37.07 4.72 13.77
CA ASN A 68 -37.50 5.73 12.81
C ASN A 68 -36.59 6.97 12.75
N ASP A 69 -35.79 7.19 13.77
CA ASP A 69 -34.83 8.29 13.87
C ASP A 69 -33.41 7.86 13.40
N PHE A 70 -33.17 6.56 13.25
CA PHE A 70 -31.91 6.02 12.78
C PHE A 70 -31.92 5.63 11.29
N TRP A 71 -32.87 4.76 10.88
CA TRP A 71 -32.85 4.13 9.56
C TRP A 71 -32.94 5.11 8.37
N PRO A 72 -33.66 6.25 8.43
CA PRO A 72 -33.64 7.21 7.32
C PRO A 72 -32.24 7.73 7.01
N TYR A 73 -31.46 8.08 8.03
CA TYR A 73 -30.11 8.64 7.87
C TYR A 73 -29.09 7.57 7.51
N GLN A 74 -29.24 6.37 8.06
CA GLN A 74 -28.47 5.19 7.63
C GLN A 74 -28.67 4.93 6.13
N ASN A 75 -29.90 4.96 5.66
CA ASN A 75 -30.22 4.75 4.25
C ASN A 75 -29.67 5.87 3.35
N ILE A 76 -29.75 7.15 3.78
CA ILE A 76 -29.14 8.26 3.05
C ILE A 76 -27.63 8.07 2.92
N MET A 77 -26.94 7.70 4.01
CA MET A 77 -25.51 7.43 3.99
C MET A 77 -25.16 6.31 3.00
N VAL A 78 -25.86 5.17 3.07
CA VAL A 78 -25.63 4.02 2.18
C VAL A 78 -25.89 4.39 0.71
N GLN A 79 -26.95 5.15 0.42
CA GLN A 79 -27.24 5.61 -0.94
C GLN A 79 -26.18 6.59 -1.47
N ALA A 80 -25.72 7.52 -0.63
CA ALA A 80 -24.65 8.43 -1.00
C ALA A 80 -23.34 7.68 -1.30
N LEU A 81 -22.96 6.71 -0.47
CA LEU A 81 -21.80 5.86 -0.70
C LEU A 81 -21.94 5.02 -1.99
N LYS A 82 -23.11 4.45 -2.22
CA LYS A 82 -23.41 3.70 -3.46
C LYS A 82 -23.29 4.58 -4.70
N SER A 83 -23.65 5.86 -4.63
CA SER A 83 -23.55 6.80 -5.76
C SER A 83 -22.10 7.05 -6.20
N VAL A 84 -21.13 6.82 -5.32
CA VAL A 84 -19.70 6.93 -5.59
C VAL A 84 -19.01 5.55 -5.73
N GLY A 85 -19.80 4.48 -5.90
CA GLY A 85 -19.31 3.13 -6.15
C GLY A 85 -18.90 2.35 -4.89
N VAL A 86 -19.34 2.78 -3.71
CA VAL A 86 -19.08 2.10 -2.43
C VAL A 86 -20.32 1.36 -1.98
N GLU A 87 -20.25 0.04 -1.97
CA GLU A 87 -21.27 -0.85 -1.40
C GLU A 87 -20.63 -1.64 -0.26
N PHE A 88 -21.34 -1.74 0.87
CA PHE A 88 -20.94 -2.62 1.97
C PHE A 88 -21.36 -4.04 1.64
N ASP A 89 -20.44 -4.98 1.83
CA ASP A 89 -20.71 -6.41 1.71
C ASP A 89 -21.52 -6.90 2.92
N ASP A 90 -21.41 -6.18 4.06
CA ASP A 90 -22.19 -6.43 5.28
C ASP A 90 -22.30 -5.18 6.16
N VAL A 91 -23.33 -5.16 7.02
CA VAL A 91 -23.60 -4.07 7.96
C VAL A 91 -23.93 -4.67 9.33
N LEU A 92 -23.02 -4.49 10.28
CA LEU A 92 -23.11 -5.00 11.66
C LEU A 92 -23.41 -3.87 12.62
N ILE A 93 -24.51 -3.96 13.35
CA ILE A 93 -24.95 -2.94 14.29
C ILE A 93 -25.28 -3.61 15.62
N ASP A 94 -24.65 -3.14 16.70
CA ASP A 94 -25.01 -3.51 18.06
C ASP A 94 -25.80 -2.37 18.71
N PRO A 95 -27.04 -2.62 19.16
CA PRO A 95 -27.90 -1.60 19.77
C PRO A 95 -27.73 -1.46 21.29
N SER A 96 -26.87 -2.29 21.91
CA SER A 96 -26.75 -2.37 23.37
C SER A 96 -26.02 -1.17 23.95
N PHE A 97 -26.38 -0.82 25.18
CA PHE A 97 -25.58 0.09 26.00
C PHE A 97 -24.33 -0.60 26.53
N GLU A 98 -23.36 0.19 27.01
CA GLU A 98 -22.11 -0.36 27.54
C GLU A 98 -22.33 -1.26 28.76
N GLU A 99 -23.25 -0.87 29.65
CA GLU A 99 -23.64 -1.63 30.86
C GLU A 99 -24.28 -2.99 30.58
N ASP A 100 -24.84 -3.21 29.39
CA ASP A 100 -25.44 -4.47 28.98
C ASP A 100 -24.39 -5.57 28.79
N ASN A 101 -23.13 -5.19 28.66
CA ASN A 101 -22.01 -6.11 28.44
C ASN A 101 -22.20 -7.06 27.25
N SER A 102 -22.91 -6.63 26.21
CA SER A 102 -23.18 -7.43 25.01
C SER A 102 -21.89 -7.99 24.40
N PRO A 103 -21.84 -9.29 24.05
CA PRO A 103 -20.70 -9.84 23.34
C PRO A 103 -20.52 -9.26 21.94
N ASN A 104 -21.55 -8.64 21.38
CA ASN A 104 -21.55 -8.05 20.04
C ASN A 104 -21.01 -6.62 20.03
N ARG A 105 -21.10 -5.91 21.17
CA ARG A 105 -20.64 -4.52 21.26
C ARG A 105 -19.11 -4.42 21.12
N LYS A 106 -18.64 -3.60 20.17
CA LYS A 106 -17.21 -3.25 20.04
C LYS A 106 -16.67 -2.69 21.36
N PRO A 107 -15.48 -3.08 21.83
CA PRO A 107 -14.43 -3.82 21.12
C PRO A 107 -14.54 -5.35 21.18
N ARG A 108 -15.64 -5.92 21.68
CA ARG A 108 -15.87 -7.36 21.62
C ARG A 108 -16.17 -7.81 20.20
N THR A 109 -15.91 -9.08 19.88
CA THR A 109 -15.88 -9.60 18.51
C THR A 109 -17.13 -10.38 18.11
N GLY A 110 -18.17 -10.41 18.94
CA GLY A 110 -19.36 -11.24 18.68
C GLY A 110 -20.05 -10.96 17.35
N MET A 111 -20.15 -9.69 16.94
CA MET A 111 -20.69 -9.34 15.61
C MET A 111 -19.87 -9.92 14.45
N MET A 112 -18.58 -10.18 14.67
CA MET A 112 -17.62 -10.65 13.65
C MET A 112 -17.45 -12.18 13.70
N GLN A 113 -18.20 -12.90 14.53
CA GLN A 113 -18.01 -14.35 14.77
C GLN A 113 -18.05 -15.15 13.47
N LYS A 114 -18.94 -14.80 12.53
CA LYS A 114 -19.01 -15.48 11.23
C LYS A 114 -17.73 -15.39 10.40
N TYR A 115 -16.95 -14.30 10.55
CA TYR A 115 -15.67 -14.13 9.86
C TYR A 115 -14.52 -14.80 10.60
N ILE A 116 -14.63 -14.93 11.94
CA ILE A 116 -13.65 -15.63 12.76
C ILE A 116 -13.70 -17.14 12.48
N ASP A 117 -14.92 -17.69 12.34
CA ASP A 117 -15.14 -19.12 12.16
C ASP A 117 -14.96 -19.59 10.71
N ASP A 118 -14.97 -18.67 9.73
CA ASP A 118 -14.89 -19.00 8.32
C ASP A 118 -13.42 -19.01 7.86
N PRO A 119 -12.87 -20.19 7.46
CA PRO A 119 -11.48 -20.32 7.03
C PRO A 119 -11.16 -19.62 5.70
N ASP A 120 -12.18 -19.17 4.96
CA ASP A 120 -12.00 -18.42 3.70
C ASP A 120 -11.55 -16.97 3.94
N TYR A 121 -11.67 -16.48 5.18
CA TYR A 121 -11.19 -15.15 5.56
C TYR A 121 -9.80 -15.19 6.21
N ASP A 122 -9.00 -14.15 5.93
CA ASP A 122 -7.73 -13.88 6.58
C ASP A 122 -7.83 -12.62 7.45
N LEU A 123 -8.20 -12.80 8.70
CA LEU A 123 -8.31 -11.68 9.62
C LEU A 123 -6.95 -11.03 9.91
N SER A 124 -5.86 -11.79 9.88
CA SER A 124 -4.52 -11.24 10.13
C SER A 124 -4.08 -10.21 9.07
N GLN A 125 -4.66 -10.30 7.86
CA GLN A 125 -4.44 -9.38 6.75
C GLN A 125 -5.62 -8.40 6.54
N SER A 126 -6.61 -8.44 7.44
CA SER A 126 -7.75 -7.52 7.47
C SER A 126 -7.40 -6.23 8.23
N LEU A 127 -8.25 -5.22 8.14
CA LEU A 127 -8.04 -3.93 8.81
C LEU A 127 -9.33 -3.46 9.51
N VAL A 128 -9.16 -2.69 10.57
CA VAL A 128 -10.23 -1.89 11.19
C VAL A 128 -9.94 -0.41 10.95
N VAL A 129 -10.95 0.38 10.58
CA VAL A 129 -10.87 1.84 10.51
C VAL A 129 -11.86 2.43 11.46
N GLY A 130 -11.42 3.29 12.35
CA GLY A 130 -12.27 3.95 13.33
C GLY A 130 -11.60 5.14 13.99
N ASP A 131 -12.38 5.92 14.72
CA ASP A 131 -11.94 7.16 15.37
C ASP A 131 -11.78 7.03 16.90
N ARG A 132 -12.05 5.83 17.45
CA ARG A 132 -11.95 5.60 18.89
C ARG A 132 -10.86 4.56 19.24
N PRO A 133 -10.23 4.66 20.42
CA PRO A 133 -9.33 3.61 20.92
C PRO A 133 -9.97 2.21 20.96
N THR A 134 -11.30 2.13 21.11
CA THR A 134 -12.05 0.87 21.07
C THR A 134 -12.02 0.19 19.70
N ASP A 135 -11.85 0.93 18.61
CA ASP A 135 -11.68 0.35 17.28
C ASP A 135 -10.27 -0.27 17.12
N VAL A 136 -9.24 0.37 17.69
CA VAL A 136 -7.91 -0.24 17.77
C VAL A 136 -7.91 -1.47 18.66
N MET A 137 -8.66 -1.46 19.77
CA MET A 137 -8.85 -2.62 20.62
C MET A 137 -9.62 -3.75 19.91
N LEU A 138 -10.61 -3.42 19.08
CA LEU A 138 -11.29 -4.40 18.23
C LEU A 138 -10.29 -5.06 17.26
N ALA A 139 -9.43 -4.28 16.62
CA ALA A 139 -8.39 -4.83 15.75
C ALA A 139 -7.45 -5.78 16.50
N LYS A 140 -7.02 -5.40 17.71
CA LYS A 140 -6.24 -6.27 18.61
C LYS A 140 -6.96 -7.58 18.90
N ASN A 141 -8.26 -7.52 19.23
CA ASN A 141 -9.07 -8.69 19.56
C ASN A 141 -9.34 -9.61 18.36
N LEU A 142 -9.38 -9.04 17.13
CA LEU A 142 -9.49 -9.78 15.87
C LEU A 142 -8.14 -10.32 15.36
N GLY A 143 -7.03 -9.90 15.94
CA GLY A 143 -5.69 -10.28 15.48
C GLY A 143 -5.24 -9.55 14.20
N CYS A 144 -5.84 -8.38 13.89
CA CYS A 144 -5.51 -7.55 12.76
C CYS A 144 -4.89 -6.19 13.16
N LYS A 145 -4.77 -5.27 12.22
CA LYS A 145 -4.29 -3.91 12.46
C LYS A 145 -5.42 -2.89 12.30
N ALA A 146 -5.23 -1.71 12.90
CA ALA A 146 -6.15 -0.60 12.78
C ALA A 146 -5.53 0.61 12.06
N ILE A 147 -6.37 1.34 11.33
CA ILE A 147 -6.14 2.74 10.95
C ILE A 147 -6.98 3.59 11.89
N TYR A 148 -6.32 4.42 12.68
CA TYR A 148 -6.95 5.23 13.69
C TYR A 148 -7.08 6.67 13.23
N LEU A 149 -8.32 7.20 13.19
CA LEU A 149 -8.68 8.57 12.77
C LEU A 149 -8.98 9.49 13.95
N GLY A 150 -8.96 8.96 15.18
CA GLY A 150 -9.29 9.71 16.38
C GLY A 150 -8.20 10.68 16.80
N LYS A 151 -8.53 11.49 17.81
CA LYS A 151 -7.61 12.49 18.38
C LYS A 151 -7.04 12.07 19.73
N ASP A 152 -7.66 11.10 20.39
CA ASP A 152 -7.23 10.66 21.71
C ASP A 152 -5.94 9.86 21.62
N PRO A 153 -5.06 10.01 22.63
CA PRO A 153 -3.84 9.21 22.67
C PRO A 153 -4.17 7.72 22.86
N LEU A 154 -3.46 6.87 22.12
CA LEU A 154 -3.56 5.42 22.30
C LEU A 154 -2.75 4.97 23.52
N ALA A 155 -3.29 4.03 24.29
CA ALA A 155 -2.54 3.35 25.33
C ALA A 155 -1.38 2.53 24.72
N ASP A 156 -0.30 2.35 25.49
CA ASP A 156 0.94 1.71 25.03
C ASP A 156 0.70 0.27 24.51
N ASP A 157 -0.27 -0.44 25.06
CA ASP A 157 -0.62 -1.80 24.66
C ASP A 157 -1.47 -1.85 23.37
N LEU A 158 -2.02 -0.73 22.93
CA LEU A 158 -2.77 -0.60 21.66
C LEU A 158 -1.88 -0.11 20.51
N ALA A 159 -0.84 0.65 20.80
CA ALA A 159 0.05 1.20 19.78
C ALA A 159 0.60 0.13 18.79
N PRO A 160 0.99 -1.08 19.21
CA PRO A 160 1.45 -2.14 18.29
C PRO A 160 0.37 -2.65 17.34
N HIS A 161 -0.91 -2.42 17.64
CA HIS A 161 -2.04 -2.84 16.81
C HIS A 161 -2.55 -1.73 15.88
N CYS A 162 -2.06 -0.50 16.05
CA CYS A 162 -2.31 0.63 15.17
C CYS A 162 -1.27 0.62 14.03
N LEU A 163 -1.71 0.41 12.79
CA LEU A 163 -0.87 0.50 11.60
C LEU A 163 -0.51 1.97 11.31
N LEU A 164 -1.50 2.85 11.46
CA LEU A 164 -1.33 4.28 11.28
C LEU A 164 -2.34 5.05 12.15
N HIS A 165 -1.86 6.06 12.87
CA HIS A 165 -2.68 7.14 13.40
C HIS A 165 -2.76 8.22 12.33
N ALA A 166 -3.84 8.21 11.54
CA ALA A 166 -4.03 9.07 10.39
C ALA A 166 -4.68 10.40 10.80
N ALA A 167 -4.15 11.51 10.33
CA ALA A 167 -4.71 12.83 10.59
C ALA A 167 -6.04 13.07 9.83
N ASN A 168 -6.28 12.32 8.75
CA ASN A 168 -7.45 12.47 7.89
C ASN A 168 -7.64 11.26 6.98
N TRP A 169 -8.76 11.23 6.25
CA TRP A 169 -9.09 10.15 5.31
C TRP A 169 -8.10 10.01 4.15
N VAL A 170 -7.40 11.06 3.73
CA VAL A 170 -6.41 10.98 2.63
C VAL A 170 -5.19 10.16 3.07
N GLU A 171 -4.76 10.33 4.32
CA GLU A 171 -3.68 9.51 4.88
C GLU A 171 -4.13 8.06 5.11
N ALA A 172 -5.34 7.87 5.64
CA ALA A 172 -5.95 6.56 5.82
C ALA A 172 -6.06 5.80 4.48
N GLU A 173 -6.58 6.45 3.44
CA GLU A 173 -6.68 5.92 2.07
C GLU A 173 -5.32 5.39 1.57
N ARG A 174 -4.28 6.21 1.67
CA ARG A 174 -2.93 5.83 1.22
C ARG A 174 -2.40 4.62 1.98
N ALA A 175 -2.58 4.60 3.30
CA ALA A 175 -2.11 3.49 4.13
C ALA A 175 -2.87 2.19 3.81
N ILE A 176 -4.19 2.24 3.66
CA ILE A 176 -5.02 1.07 3.36
C ILE A 176 -4.68 0.50 1.98
N ILE A 177 -4.58 1.36 0.95
CA ILE A 177 -4.23 0.94 -0.41
C ILE A 177 -2.81 0.37 -0.43
N SER A 178 -1.87 1.00 0.26
CA SER A 178 -0.50 0.51 0.37
C SER A 178 -0.42 -0.84 1.08
N TYR A 179 -1.10 -1.00 2.20
CA TYR A 179 -1.15 -2.25 2.96
C TYR A 179 -1.75 -3.39 2.13
N ASN A 180 -2.84 -3.13 1.42
CA ASN A 180 -3.49 -4.12 0.56
C ASN A 180 -2.59 -4.57 -0.61
N ASN A 181 -1.80 -3.65 -1.14
CA ASN A 181 -1.02 -3.84 -2.37
C ASN A 181 0.49 -4.05 -2.12
N GLN A 182 0.91 -4.23 -0.86
CA GLN A 182 2.32 -4.53 -0.57
C GLN A 182 2.74 -5.85 -1.20
N ILE A 183 3.96 -5.89 -1.71
CA ILE A 183 4.57 -7.08 -2.27
C ILE A 183 5.72 -7.49 -1.38
N THR A 184 5.60 -8.65 -0.75
CA THR A 184 6.68 -9.25 0.04
C THR A 184 7.24 -10.45 -0.72
N LEU A 185 8.56 -10.52 -0.78
CA LEU A 185 9.30 -11.57 -1.43
C LEU A 185 10.50 -11.97 -0.58
N SER A 186 10.66 -13.27 -0.36
CA SER A 186 11.87 -13.85 0.20
C SER A 186 12.54 -14.72 -0.86
N ARG A 187 13.82 -14.46 -1.12
CA ARG A 187 14.66 -15.26 -2.00
C ARG A 187 15.89 -15.72 -1.23
N HIS A 188 15.96 -17.00 -0.93
CA HIS A 188 17.05 -17.60 -0.22
C HIS A 188 17.72 -18.66 -1.11
N THR A 189 19.01 -18.49 -1.36
CA THR A 189 19.88 -19.44 -2.07
C THR A 189 20.95 -19.95 -1.13
N ALA A 190 21.92 -20.71 -1.64
CA ALA A 190 23.11 -21.08 -0.87
C ALA A 190 24.05 -19.88 -0.64
N GLU A 191 24.00 -18.88 -1.52
CA GLU A 191 24.92 -17.75 -1.59
C GLU A 191 24.33 -16.48 -0.98
N THR A 192 23.01 -16.29 -1.09
CA THR A 192 22.33 -15.08 -0.62
C THR A 192 21.03 -15.36 0.14
N LYS A 193 20.69 -14.50 1.10
CA LYS A 193 19.40 -14.47 1.77
C LYS A 193 18.81 -13.07 1.66
N ILE A 194 17.76 -12.93 0.87
CA ILE A 194 17.12 -11.65 0.57
C ILE A 194 15.70 -11.67 1.06
N ASP A 195 15.34 -10.67 1.85
CA ASP A 195 13.97 -10.35 2.23
C ASP A 195 13.65 -8.94 1.74
N LEU A 196 12.57 -8.81 0.98
CA LEU A 196 12.19 -7.58 0.30
C LEU A 196 10.70 -7.35 0.45
N THR A 197 10.31 -6.09 0.77
CA THR A 197 8.92 -5.64 0.71
C THR A 197 8.83 -4.30 -0.01
N ILE A 198 7.94 -4.20 -1.00
CA ILE A 198 7.56 -2.95 -1.67
C ILE A 198 6.22 -2.50 -1.11
N TYR A 199 6.12 -1.21 -0.77
CA TYR A 199 4.93 -0.56 -0.23
C TYR A 199 4.43 0.52 -1.21
N PRO A 200 3.53 0.19 -2.16
CA PRO A 200 3.04 1.16 -3.14
C PRO A 200 2.32 2.33 -2.47
N GLY A 201 2.69 3.55 -2.87
CA GLY A 201 2.07 4.77 -2.33
C GLY A 201 2.54 5.18 -0.92
N ASN A 202 3.46 4.44 -0.29
CA ASN A 202 4.00 4.78 1.03
C ASN A 202 5.53 4.96 0.99
N PRO A 203 6.05 6.08 0.45
CA PRO A 203 7.48 6.32 0.28
C PRO A 203 8.23 6.61 1.60
N GLU A 204 7.56 6.65 2.73
CA GLU A 204 8.20 6.90 4.04
C GLU A 204 8.98 5.68 4.54
N ILE A 205 8.63 4.48 4.08
CA ILE A 205 9.36 3.25 4.42
C ILE A 205 10.59 3.17 3.52
N LYS A 206 11.77 3.38 4.11
CA LYS A 206 13.06 3.44 3.40
C LYS A 206 14.12 2.69 4.20
N HIS A 207 14.32 1.44 3.87
CA HIS A 207 15.39 0.65 4.48
C HIS A 207 16.04 -0.24 3.41
N VAL A 208 17.34 -0.11 3.23
CA VAL A 208 18.13 -0.94 2.33
C VAL A 208 19.45 -1.29 3.01
N ASP A 209 19.74 -2.57 3.11
CA ASP A 209 21.01 -3.09 3.61
C ASP A 209 21.37 -4.37 2.86
N THR A 210 22.27 -4.23 1.88
CA THR A 210 22.77 -5.35 1.05
C THR A 210 24.17 -5.79 1.45
N GLY A 211 24.84 -5.00 2.31
CA GLY A 211 26.27 -5.19 2.60
C GLY A 211 27.20 -4.47 1.61
N VAL A 212 26.73 -4.15 0.39
CA VAL A 212 27.45 -3.34 -0.61
C VAL A 212 26.96 -1.90 -0.52
N LYS A 213 27.74 -1.02 0.12
CA LYS A 213 27.28 0.32 0.53
C LYS A 213 26.91 1.22 -0.62
N PHE A 214 27.62 1.12 -1.73
CA PHE A 214 27.26 1.91 -2.90
C PHE A 214 25.96 1.40 -3.56
N LEU A 215 25.71 0.10 -3.57
CA LEU A 215 24.44 -0.47 -4.01
C LEU A 215 23.29 0.00 -3.10
N ASP A 216 23.48 0.00 -1.78
CA ASP A 216 22.49 0.52 -0.83
C ASP A 216 22.11 1.97 -1.17
N HIS A 217 23.12 2.83 -1.44
CA HIS A 217 22.88 4.22 -1.83
C HIS A 217 22.11 4.32 -3.16
N MET A 218 22.43 3.48 -4.14
CA MET A 218 21.71 3.46 -5.42
C MET A 218 20.26 2.99 -5.25
N LEU A 219 20.04 1.92 -4.53
CA LEU A 219 18.69 1.38 -4.28
C LEU A 219 17.82 2.34 -3.47
N MET A 220 18.42 3.13 -2.56
CA MET A 220 17.69 4.19 -1.84
C MET A 220 17.13 5.27 -2.75
N GLN A 221 17.62 5.45 -3.98
CA GLN A 221 17.00 6.37 -4.95
C GLN A 221 15.58 5.92 -5.33
N LEU A 222 15.29 4.61 -5.26
CA LEU A 222 14.00 4.05 -5.63
C LEU A 222 12.85 4.56 -4.72
N PRO A 223 12.89 4.39 -3.38
CA PRO A 223 11.84 4.93 -2.52
C PRO A 223 11.84 6.46 -2.45
N VAL A 224 13.01 7.11 -2.54
CA VAL A 224 13.10 8.58 -2.49
C VAL A 224 12.39 9.23 -3.69
N HIS A 225 12.52 8.66 -4.88
CA HIS A 225 12.01 9.25 -6.12
C HIS A 225 10.83 8.49 -6.74
N GLY A 226 10.58 7.23 -6.32
CA GLY A 226 9.62 6.32 -6.93
C GLY A 226 8.19 6.39 -6.41
N CYS A 227 7.91 7.13 -5.31
CA CYS A 227 6.60 7.14 -4.64
C CYS A 227 6.13 5.76 -4.14
N PHE A 228 7.04 4.87 -3.82
CA PHE A 228 6.77 3.62 -3.11
C PHE A 228 7.83 3.41 -2.02
N GLY A 229 7.45 2.74 -0.94
CA GLY A 229 8.39 2.36 0.11
C GLY A 229 9.16 1.10 -0.29
N LEU A 230 10.36 0.97 0.23
CA LEU A 230 11.21 -0.19 0.05
C LEU A 230 11.85 -0.59 1.38
N ASN A 231 11.64 -1.85 1.77
CA ASN A 231 12.40 -2.51 2.82
C ASN A 231 13.13 -3.69 2.16
N LEU A 232 14.46 -3.66 2.12
CA LEU A 232 15.28 -4.67 1.49
C LEU A 232 16.48 -4.99 2.37
N THR A 233 16.65 -6.24 2.69
CA THR A 233 17.84 -6.75 3.35
C THR A 233 18.42 -7.91 2.54
N CYS A 234 19.74 -7.96 2.43
CA CYS A 234 20.47 -9.07 1.85
C CYS A 234 21.65 -9.48 2.74
N LYS A 235 21.81 -10.77 2.96
CA LYS A 235 23.02 -11.36 3.51
C LYS A 235 23.61 -12.27 2.43
N GLY A 236 24.62 -11.79 1.72
CA GLY A 236 25.35 -12.53 0.70
C GLY A 236 26.74 -12.91 1.19
N ASP A 237 27.40 -13.73 0.40
CA ASP A 237 28.78 -14.22 0.58
C ASP A 237 29.80 -13.20 0.04
N ILE A 238 29.71 -11.93 0.50
CA ILE A 238 30.53 -10.80 0.01
C ILE A 238 32.03 -11.02 0.19
N GLU A 239 32.41 -11.89 1.11
CA GLU A 239 33.81 -12.32 1.29
C GLU A 239 34.34 -13.13 0.12
N VAL A 240 33.47 -13.72 -0.72
CA VAL A 240 33.83 -14.39 -1.97
C VAL A 240 33.86 -13.37 -3.09
N ASP A 241 32.73 -12.72 -3.34
CA ASP A 241 32.54 -11.68 -4.37
C ASP A 241 31.22 -10.96 -4.12
N GLU A 242 31.11 -9.71 -4.54
CA GLU A 242 29.86 -8.93 -4.55
C GLU A 242 28.89 -9.33 -5.66
N HIS A 243 29.30 -10.14 -6.63
CA HIS A 243 28.52 -10.53 -7.81
C HIS A 243 27.16 -11.15 -7.44
N HIS A 244 27.19 -12.23 -6.61
CA HIS A 244 25.97 -12.95 -6.21
C HIS A 244 24.96 -12.02 -5.51
N THR A 245 25.46 -11.15 -4.63
CA THR A 245 24.63 -10.17 -3.93
C THR A 245 23.96 -9.20 -4.90
N ILE A 246 24.72 -8.61 -5.82
CA ILE A 246 24.23 -7.61 -6.77
C ILE A 246 23.20 -8.22 -7.73
N GLU A 247 23.50 -9.39 -8.29
CA GLU A 247 22.62 -10.08 -9.24
C GLU A 247 21.34 -10.56 -8.55
N ASP A 248 21.43 -11.23 -7.43
CA ASP A 248 20.27 -11.78 -6.71
C ASP A 248 19.35 -10.67 -6.16
N VAL A 249 19.90 -9.55 -5.72
CA VAL A 249 19.11 -8.35 -5.35
C VAL A 249 18.35 -7.82 -6.56
N ALA A 250 18.99 -7.75 -7.74
CA ALA A 250 18.32 -7.31 -8.97
C ALA A 250 17.20 -8.28 -9.39
N ILE A 251 17.43 -9.60 -9.28
CA ILE A 251 16.42 -10.62 -9.54
C ILE A 251 15.24 -10.47 -8.59
N ALA A 252 15.48 -10.33 -7.28
CA ALA A 252 14.45 -10.19 -6.27
C ALA A 252 13.62 -8.92 -6.50
N LEU A 253 14.27 -7.78 -6.74
CA LEU A 253 13.63 -6.51 -7.02
C LEU A 253 12.79 -6.58 -8.31
N GLY A 254 13.36 -7.12 -9.40
CA GLY A 254 12.64 -7.30 -10.67
C GLY A 254 11.41 -8.19 -10.52
N THR A 255 11.54 -9.30 -9.78
CA THR A 255 10.43 -10.21 -9.49
C THR A 255 9.32 -9.52 -8.70
N ALA A 256 9.66 -8.74 -7.68
CA ALA A 256 8.69 -7.98 -6.90
C ALA A 256 7.98 -6.91 -7.75
N ILE A 257 8.71 -6.19 -8.61
CA ILE A 257 8.12 -5.22 -9.56
C ILE A 257 7.21 -5.95 -10.55
N ASN A 258 7.60 -7.09 -11.10
CA ASN A 258 6.74 -7.89 -11.98
C ASN A 258 5.43 -8.30 -11.28
N THR A 259 5.49 -8.77 -10.04
CA THR A 259 4.31 -9.10 -9.24
C THR A 259 3.43 -7.86 -9.05
N LEU A 260 4.04 -6.72 -8.75
CA LEU A 260 3.33 -5.46 -8.51
C LEU A 260 2.50 -5.01 -9.72
N TRP A 261 3.02 -5.10 -10.95
CA TRP A 261 2.31 -4.59 -12.12
C TRP A 261 1.43 -5.66 -12.81
N ARG A 262 1.75 -6.94 -12.70
CA ARG A 262 0.98 -8.01 -13.38
C ARG A 262 -0.48 -8.11 -12.92
N GLU A 263 -0.74 -7.83 -11.66
CA GLU A 263 -2.08 -7.87 -11.07
C GLU A 263 -2.88 -6.59 -11.32
N ARG A 264 -2.25 -5.55 -11.92
CA ARG A 264 -2.84 -4.22 -12.11
C ARG A 264 -3.12 -3.92 -13.57
N LYS A 265 -4.39 -3.97 -13.94
CA LYS A 265 -4.84 -3.81 -15.34
C LYS A 265 -4.78 -2.37 -15.86
N LEU A 266 -4.69 -1.36 -14.98
CA LEU A 266 -4.87 0.06 -15.31
C LEU A 266 -3.61 0.89 -15.02
N ILE A 267 -2.43 0.38 -15.35
CA ILE A 267 -1.17 1.09 -15.17
C ILE A 267 -0.82 1.93 -16.42
N ASN A 268 -0.05 3.00 -16.24
CA ASN A 268 0.45 3.81 -17.35
C ASN A 268 1.38 3.03 -18.29
N ARG A 269 2.05 2.01 -17.81
CA ARG A 269 2.95 1.12 -18.54
C ARG A 269 4.28 1.75 -19.00
N TYR A 270 4.32 3.01 -19.42
CA TYR A 270 5.49 3.68 -20.00
C TYR A 270 5.98 4.87 -19.20
N ALA A 271 7.30 5.15 -19.23
CA ALA A 271 7.89 6.36 -18.66
C ALA A 271 9.38 6.60 -19.00
N PHE A 272 9.93 7.81 -18.69
CA PHE A 272 11.27 8.28 -19.10
C PHE A 272 11.80 9.53 -18.32
N THR A 273 13.00 9.83 -18.24
CA THR A 273 14.21 10.71 -18.39
C THR A 273 14.49 11.88 -17.42
N LEU A 274 15.78 12.11 -16.96
CA LEU A 274 16.22 13.32 -16.25
C LEU A 274 17.74 13.62 -16.27
N PRO A 275 18.21 14.92 -16.06
CA PRO A 275 19.60 15.30 -15.86
C PRO A 275 20.05 15.15 -14.39
N MET A 276 21.35 15.01 -14.16
CA MET A 276 21.99 15.09 -12.85
C MET A 276 23.37 15.74 -12.98
N ASP A 277 23.49 17.00 -12.53
CA ASP A 277 24.71 17.83 -12.62
C ASP A 277 25.35 17.78 -14.03
N ASP A 278 26.57 17.26 -14.15
CA ASP A 278 27.29 17.07 -15.40
C ASP A 278 26.76 15.92 -16.26
N CYS A 279 25.81 15.14 -15.76
CA CYS A 279 25.34 13.92 -16.40
C CYS A 279 23.90 14.05 -16.90
N LEU A 280 23.61 13.38 -18.01
CA LEU A 280 22.27 13.15 -18.51
C LEU A 280 22.01 11.66 -18.52
N ALA A 281 21.03 11.22 -17.73
CA ALA A 281 20.53 9.86 -17.71
C ALA A 281 19.15 9.80 -18.39
N GLN A 282 19.00 8.89 -19.33
CA GLN A 282 17.76 8.60 -20.03
C GLN A 282 17.38 7.14 -19.74
N VAL A 283 16.21 6.94 -19.17
CA VAL A 283 15.67 5.60 -18.89
C VAL A 283 14.26 5.54 -19.47
N ALA A 284 14.02 4.60 -20.35
CA ALA A 284 12.69 4.30 -20.87
C ALA A 284 12.31 2.88 -20.46
N ILE A 285 11.07 2.71 -19.95
CA ILE A 285 10.55 1.41 -19.53
C ILE A 285 9.24 1.11 -20.25
N ASP A 286 9.05 -0.17 -20.61
CA ASP A 286 7.77 -0.74 -21.06
C ASP A 286 7.50 -2.02 -20.27
N LEU A 287 6.49 -2.01 -19.43
CA LEU A 287 6.00 -3.16 -18.67
C LEU A 287 5.13 -4.06 -19.57
N GLY A 288 5.72 -4.55 -20.67
CA GLY A 288 5.02 -5.27 -21.74
C GLY A 288 5.13 -6.80 -21.67
N GLY A 289 5.67 -7.37 -20.59
CA GLY A 289 5.79 -8.82 -20.41
C GLY A 289 6.93 -9.48 -21.18
N ARG A 290 7.66 -8.74 -22.03
CA ARG A 290 8.78 -9.25 -22.85
C ARG A 290 10.07 -8.57 -22.42
N PRO A 291 10.97 -9.27 -21.72
CA PRO A 291 12.19 -8.67 -21.20
C PRO A 291 13.17 -8.33 -22.34
N TRP A 292 13.73 -7.13 -22.28
CA TRP A 292 14.82 -6.70 -23.15
C TRP A 292 15.57 -5.54 -22.50
N LEU A 293 16.89 -5.59 -22.48
CA LEU A 293 17.74 -4.49 -22.03
C LEU A 293 18.55 -3.95 -23.21
N ILE A 294 18.52 -2.62 -23.39
CA ILE A 294 19.48 -1.86 -24.16
C ILE A 294 20.18 -0.91 -23.21
N MET A 295 21.51 -0.89 -23.21
CA MET A 295 22.29 0.00 -22.35
C MET A 295 23.41 0.64 -23.15
N ASP A 296 23.38 1.99 -23.24
CA ASP A 296 24.36 2.86 -23.86
C ASP A 296 24.98 3.75 -22.77
N ALA A 297 25.96 3.22 -22.05
CA ALA A 297 26.69 3.95 -21.03
C ALA A 297 28.11 3.39 -20.91
N GLU A 298 29.11 4.25 -21.02
CA GLU A 298 30.52 3.87 -20.90
C GLU A 298 31.00 4.07 -19.45
N TRP A 299 31.79 3.15 -18.96
CA TRP A 299 32.39 3.16 -17.63
C TRP A 299 33.91 3.07 -17.80
N ARG A 300 34.63 4.01 -17.15
CA ARG A 300 36.10 4.08 -17.23
C ARG A 300 36.78 3.56 -15.97
N ARG A 301 36.08 3.61 -14.83
CA ARG A 301 36.54 3.07 -13.55
C ARG A 301 36.17 1.62 -13.44
N GLU A 302 37.02 0.83 -12.79
CA GLU A 302 36.69 -0.56 -12.44
C GLU A 302 35.61 -0.64 -11.36
N LYS A 303 35.62 0.33 -10.42
CA LYS A 303 34.65 0.38 -9.32
C LYS A 303 34.18 1.81 -9.03
N ILE A 304 32.96 1.94 -8.55
CA ILE A 304 32.41 3.16 -7.97
C ILE A 304 32.09 2.84 -6.49
N GLY A 305 32.92 3.36 -5.57
CA GLY A 305 32.90 2.89 -4.19
C GLY A 305 33.32 1.41 -4.12
N ASP A 306 32.48 0.59 -3.53
CA ASP A 306 32.61 -0.87 -3.43
C ASP A 306 31.85 -1.64 -4.52
N PHE A 307 31.30 -0.93 -5.53
CA PHE A 307 30.48 -1.51 -6.59
C PHE A 307 31.26 -1.61 -7.91
N PRO A 308 31.50 -2.83 -8.46
CA PRO A 308 32.16 -3.01 -9.75
C PRO A 308 31.31 -2.50 -10.90
N THR A 309 31.93 -1.77 -11.83
CA THR A 309 31.18 -1.18 -12.96
C THR A 309 30.69 -2.21 -13.96
N GLU A 310 31.35 -3.37 -14.08
CA GLU A 310 30.86 -4.49 -14.88
C GLU A 310 29.51 -5.02 -14.38
N MET A 311 29.25 -4.95 -13.06
CA MET A 311 28.00 -5.38 -12.46
C MET A 311 26.82 -4.47 -12.78
N ILE A 312 27.03 -3.26 -13.30
CA ILE A 312 25.97 -2.35 -13.68
C ILE A 312 25.06 -2.98 -14.75
N TYR A 313 25.70 -3.52 -15.81
CA TYR A 313 24.95 -4.21 -16.87
C TYR A 313 24.22 -5.44 -16.33
N HIS A 314 24.89 -6.25 -15.51
CA HIS A 314 24.30 -7.45 -14.90
C HIS A 314 23.11 -7.11 -14.03
N PHE A 315 23.19 -6.07 -13.20
CA PHE A 315 22.07 -5.60 -12.38
C PHE A 315 20.85 -5.27 -13.23
N PHE A 316 20.99 -4.39 -14.21
CA PHE A 316 19.85 -3.96 -15.04
C PHE A 316 19.34 -5.08 -15.96
N LYS A 317 20.19 -6.00 -16.38
CA LYS A 317 19.79 -7.19 -17.15
C LYS A 317 18.93 -8.11 -16.29
N SER A 318 19.39 -8.47 -15.11
CA SER A 318 18.68 -9.33 -14.16
C SER A 318 17.37 -8.67 -13.70
N PHE A 319 17.38 -7.36 -13.47
CA PHE A 319 16.18 -6.60 -13.18
C PHE A 319 15.17 -6.66 -14.34
N ALA A 320 15.56 -6.33 -15.56
CA ALA A 320 14.67 -6.30 -16.73
C ALA A 320 14.10 -7.70 -17.06
N ASP A 321 14.90 -8.74 -16.94
CA ASP A 321 14.48 -10.11 -17.17
C ASP A 321 13.41 -10.56 -16.17
N ASN A 322 13.55 -10.19 -14.91
CA ASN A 322 12.63 -10.61 -13.84
C ASN A 322 11.44 -9.66 -13.69
N ALA A 323 11.60 -8.36 -13.94
CA ALA A 323 10.48 -7.42 -14.05
C ALA A 323 9.62 -7.63 -15.31
N LYS A 324 10.08 -8.48 -16.26
CA LYS A 324 9.42 -8.74 -17.54
C LYS A 324 9.16 -7.46 -18.32
N CYS A 325 10.16 -6.56 -18.34
CA CYS A 325 10.05 -5.27 -18.99
C CYS A 325 11.09 -5.05 -20.09
N ASN A 326 10.75 -4.19 -21.04
CA ASN A 326 11.76 -3.58 -21.89
C ASN A 326 12.36 -2.40 -21.15
N LEU A 327 13.68 -2.34 -21.06
CA LEU A 327 14.43 -1.29 -20.39
C LEU A 327 15.49 -0.74 -21.35
N ASN A 328 15.42 0.56 -21.63
CA ASN A 328 16.40 1.23 -22.45
C ASN A 328 17.06 2.31 -21.58
N ILE A 329 18.38 2.25 -21.44
CA ILE A 329 19.19 3.13 -20.62
C ILE A 329 20.26 3.77 -21.49
N ALA A 330 20.38 5.09 -21.43
CA ALA A 330 21.51 5.82 -21.95
C ALA A 330 22.01 6.83 -20.91
N ALA A 331 23.31 6.94 -20.72
CA ALA A 331 23.89 7.91 -19.80
C ALA A 331 25.18 8.50 -20.34
N LYS A 332 25.30 9.84 -20.29
CA LYS A 332 26.48 10.62 -20.68
C LYS A 332 26.87 11.56 -19.54
N GLY A 333 28.16 11.78 -19.38
CA GLY A 333 28.76 12.63 -18.36
C GLY A 333 30.12 12.11 -17.95
N ASP A 334 30.89 12.91 -17.20
CA ASP A 334 32.24 12.57 -16.83
C ASP A 334 32.31 11.89 -15.45
N ASN A 335 31.43 12.26 -14.53
CA ASN A 335 31.38 11.67 -13.20
C ASN A 335 30.55 10.39 -13.19
N GLU A 336 31.18 9.26 -12.99
CA GLU A 336 30.52 7.95 -13.06
C GLU A 336 29.57 7.67 -11.89
N HIS A 337 29.82 8.26 -10.70
CA HIS A 337 28.87 8.26 -9.61
C HIS A 337 27.57 8.97 -10.04
N HIS A 338 27.67 10.18 -10.57
CA HIS A 338 26.50 10.95 -11.05
C HIS A 338 25.77 10.25 -12.19
N LYS A 339 26.50 9.58 -13.11
CA LYS A 339 25.85 8.78 -14.17
C LYS A 339 25.00 7.66 -13.57
N LEU A 340 25.56 6.87 -12.68
CA LEU A 340 24.83 5.72 -12.11
C LEU A 340 23.71 6.17 -11.20
N GLU A 341 23.93 7.17 -10.36
CA GLU A 341 22.88 7.73 -9.51
C GLU A 341 21.76 8.36 -10.37
N GLY A 342 22.12 9.06 -11.45
CA GLY A 342 21.16 9.58 -12.43
C GLY A 342 20.31 8.49 -13.07
N ILE A 343 20.90 7.33 -13.42
CA ILE A 343 20.16 6.19 -13.94
C ILE A 343 19.17 5.64 -12.90
N PHE A 344 19.57 5.45 -11.64
CA PHE A 344 18.66 4.95 -10.59
C PHE A 344 17.54 5.94 -10.28
N LYS A 345 17.82 7.24 -10.23
CA LYS A 345 16.79 8.29 -10.10
C LYS A 345 15.83 8.28 -11.29
N ALA A 346 16.32 8.15 -12.51
CA ALA A 346 15.50 8.06 -13.70
C ALA A 346 14.64 6.80 -13.69
N LEU A 347 15.21 5.63 -13.33
CA LEU A 347 14.46 4.39 -13.16
C LEU A 347 13.36 4.53 -12.10
N ALA A 348 13.65 5.16 -10.96
CA ALA A 348 12.66 5.41 -9.92
C ALA A 348 11.48 6.25 -10.44
N LYS A 349 11.76 7.32 -11.21
CA LYS A 349 10.74 8.16 -11.84
C LYS A 349 9.96 7.39 -12.91
N CYS A 350 10.63 6.56 -13.70
CA CYS A 350 10.00 5.68 -14.67
C CYS A 350 9.05 4.70 -13.97
N LEU A 351 9.50 4.02 -12.93
CA LEU A 351 8.66 3.10 -12.16
C LEU A 351 7.47 3.83 -11.56
N LYS A 352 7.68 5.00 -10.91
CA LYS A 352 6.58 5.81 -10.39
C LYS A 352 5.50 6.06 -11.43
N GLN A 353 5.88 6.48 -12.62
CA GLN A 353 4.94 6.79 -13.69
C GLN A 353 4.34 5.53 -14.31
N ALA A 354 5.17 4.52 -14.61
CA ALA A 354 4.73 3.30 -15.28
C ALA A 354 3.75 2.47 -14.44
N ILE A 355 3.95 2.39 -13.12
CA ILE A 355 3.08 1.63 -12.21
C ILE A 355 1.93 2.47 -11.62
N SER A 356 1.89 3.79 -11.86
CA SER A 356 0.77 4.61 -11.41
C SER A 356 -0.50 4.26 -12.17
N TYR A 357 -1.65 4.40 -11.48
CA TYR A 357 -2.94 4.17 -12.11
C TYR A 357 -3.30 5.33 -13.05
N ASP A 358 -3.71 5.01 -14.26
CA ASP A 358 -4.38 5.94 -15.16
C ASP A 358 -5.90 5.66 -15.14
N PHE A 359 -6.63 6.55 -14.49
CA PHE A 359 -8.09 6.43 -14.30
C PHE A 359 -8.89 6.70 -15.56
N THR A 360 -8.25 7.21 -16.60
CA THR A 360 -8.89 7.42 -17.91
C THR A 360 -8.92 6.13 -18.73
N LEU A 361 -8.06 5.17 -18.39
CA LEU A 361 -8.03 3.87 -19.05
C LEU A 361 -9.19 2.99 -18.58
N GLN A 362 -9.96 2.49 -19.52
CA GLN A 362 -11.02 1.51 -19.27
C GLN A 362 -10.55 0.07 -19.54
N THR A 363 -9.43 -0.09 -20.23
CA THR A 363 -8.88 -1.37 -20.67
C THR A 363 -7.38 -1.43 -20.47
N ILE A 364 -6.82 -2.63 -20.58
CA ILE A 364 -5.36 -2.84 -20.60
C ILE A 364 -4.77 -2.02 -21.77
N PRO A 365 -3.68 -1.24 -21.56
CA PRO A 365 -3.05 -0.45 -22.62
C PRO A 365 -2.29 -1.34 -23.63
N SER A 366 -3.00 -2.20 -24.32
CA SER A 366 -2.49 -3.13 -25.31
C SER A 366 -3.53 -3.39 -26.38
N SER A 367 -3.14 -3.21 -27.65
CA SER A 367 -4.00 -3.55 -28.80
C SER A 367 -4.33 -5.05 -28.89
N LYS A 368 -3.58 -5.90 -28.18
CA LYS A 368 -3.81 -7.35 -28.12
C LYS A 368 -4.75 -7.74 -26.97
N GLY A 369 -5.21 -6.80 -26.13
CA GLY A 369 -6.05 -7.06 -24.96
C GLY A 369 -5.37 -7.82 -23.83
N MET A 370 -4.06 -8.02 -23.91
CA MET A 370 -3.22 -8.68 -22.90
C MET A 370 -1.81 -8.07 -22.89
N LEU A 371 -1.12 -8.18 -21.76
CA LEU A 371 0.28 -7.81 -21.56
C LEU A 371 1.14 -9.04 -21.31
#